data_8470c0ae1e83313c5e84de724dfc27eb
#
_entry.id   8470c0ae1e83313c5e84de724dfc27eb
#
_cell.length_a   1.000
_cell.length_b   1.000
_cell.length_c   1.000
_cell.angle_alpha   90.00
_cell.angle_beta   90.00
_cell.angle_gamma   90.00
#
_symmetry.space_group_name_H-M   'P 1'
#
loop_
_entity.id
_entity.type
_entity.pdbx_description
1 polymer ?
#
loop_
_entity_poly.entity_id
_entity_poly.type
_entity_poly.pdbx_seq_one_letter_code
_entity_poly.pdbx_strand_id
1 'polypeptide(L)'
;EISRLMLSLKAMIGGATALPTIIFDEIDTGTSGEVADRVGAVMKNMSREMQVIGITHLPQIASKGEAHFAVCKKERGNSVATEIDRLSGEERVGEIARMLSGAEVTEQAVANARVMLKTN
;
A
#
# COMPACT_ATOMS: atom_id res chain seq x y z
N GLU A 1 3.62 0.49 -19.65
CA GLU A 1 2.73 0.92 -18.60
C GLU A 1 2.66 -0.05 -17.44
N ILE A 2 2.49 0.47 -16.24
CA ILE A 2 2.52 -0.31 -15.00
C ILE A 2 1.42 -1.38 -14.99
N SER A 3 0.21 -1.06 -15.43
CA SER A 3 -0.90 -2.01 -15.44
C SER A 3 -0.67 -3.19 -16.38
N ARG A 4 -0.03 -2.95 -17.53
CA ARG A 4 0.35 -4.01 -18.47
C ARG A 4 1.47 -4.86 -17.89
N LEU A 5 2.45 -4.24 -17.25
CA LEU A 5 3.53 -4.94 -16.57
C LEU A 5 2.97 -5.86 -15.47
N MET A 6 2.02 -5.38 -14.68
CA MET A 6 1.36 -6.15 -13.63
C MET A 6 0.58 -7.33 -14.19
N LEU A 7 -0.16 -7.13 -15.28
CA LEU A 7 -0.90 -8.21 -15.95
C LEU A 7 0.07 -9.25 -16.53
N SER A 8 1.17 -8.80 -17.13
CA SER A 8 2.20 -9.70 -17.65
C SER A 8 2.86 -10.51 -16.53
N LEU A 9 3.20 -9.87 -15.42
CA LEU A 9 3.75 -10.54 -14.23
C LEU A 9 2.76 -11.57 -13.67
N LYS A 10 1.48 -11.22 -13.58
CA LYS A 10 0.44 -12.12 -13.11
C LYS A 10 0.30 -13.33 -14.02
N ALA A 11 0.33 -13.13 -15.33
CA ALA A 11 0.27 -14.23 -16.31
C ALA A 11 1.48 -15.15 -16.21
N MET A 12 2.67 -14.60 -16.03
CA MET A 12 3.91 -15.37 -15.84
C MET A 12 3.89 -16.18 -14.54
N ILE A 13 3.43 -15.59 -13.46
CA ILE A 13 3.37 -16.23 -12.13
C ILE A 13 2.28 -17.29 -12.08
N GLY A 14 1.13 -17.03 -12.73
CA GLY A 14 -0.01 -17.96 -12.74
C GLY A 14 0.25 -19.29 -13.44
N GLY A 15 1.27 -19.33 -14.32
CA GLY A 15 1.69 -20.57 -15.02
C GLY A 15 2.92 -21.23 -14.43
N ALA A 16 3.55 -20.64 -13.44
CA ALA A 16 4.79 -21.10 -12.84
C ALA A 16 4.55 -21.75 -11.47
N THR A 17 5.55 -22.49 -11.00
CA THR A 17 5.63 -22.93 -9.61
C THR A 17 5.46 -21.73 -8.68
N ALA A 18 4.60 -21.84 -7.68
CA ALA A 18 4.26 -20.75 -6.78
C ALA A 18 5.51 -20.08 -6.17
N LEU A 19 5.69 -18.80 -6.45
CA LEU A 19 6.65 -17.99 -5.72
C LEU A 19 6.09 -17.72 -4.32
N PRO A 20 6.87 -17.95 -3.25
CA PRO A 20 6.36 -17.73 -1.90
C PRO A 20 6.08 -16.27 -1.57
N THR A 21 6.87 -15.36 -2.11
CA THR A 21 6.77 -13.93 -1.82
C THR A 21 7.20 -13.09 -3.03
N ILE A 22 6.46 -12.02 -3.28
CA ILE A 22 6.84 -11.01 -4.27
C ILE A 22 6.83 -9.63 -3.60
N ILE A 23 7.83 -8.82 -3.92
CA ILE A 23 7.97 -7.47 -3.37
C ILE A 23 7.85 -6.46 -4.51
N PHE A 24 6.91 -5.52 -4.37
CA PHE A 24 6.76 -4.39 -5.27
C PHE A 24 7.26 -3.13 -4.58
N ASP A 25 8.33 -2.54 -5.08
CA ASP A 25 8.94 -1.36 -4.50
C ASP A 25 8.68 -0.14 -5.38
N GLU A 26 7.82 0.75 -4.90
CA GLU A 26 7.50 2.04 -5.51
C GLU A 26 7.14 1.97 -7.01
N ILE A 27 6.31 1.00 -7.39
CA ILE A 27 5.86 0.82 -8.79
C ILE A 27 4.80 1.83 -9.21
N ASP A 28 4.40 2.70 -8.32
CA ASP A 28 3.31 3.65 -8.43
C ASP A 28 3.74 5.04 -8.93
N THR A 29 5.01 5.21 -9.27
CA THR A 29 5.58 6.48 -9.71
C THR A 29 4.91 7.00 -10.99
N GLY A 30 4.35 8.20 -10.93
CA GLY A 30 3.73 8.87 -12.06
C GLY A 30 2.35 8.34 -12.46
N THR A 31 1.73 7.49 -11.63
CA THR A 31 0.40 6.97 -11.93
C THR A 31 -0.72 7.90 -11.42
N SER A 32 -1.85 7.89 -12.12
CA SER A 32 -3.07 8.53 -11.63
C SER A 32 -3.72 7.69 -10.52
N GLY A 33 -4.60 8.32 -9.74
CA GLY A 33 -5.33 7.62 -8.68
C GLY A 33 -6.12 6.40 -9.17
N GLU A 34 -6.70 6.49 -10.37
CA GLU A 34 -7.44 5.37 -10.97
C GLU A 34 -6.52 4.20 -11.30
N VAL A 35 -5.35 4.49 -11.90
CA VAL A 35 -4.37 3.46 -12.23
C VAL A 35 -3.80 2.84 -10.95
N ALA A 36 -3.52 3.65 -9.94
CA ALA A 36 -3.05 3.16 -8.64
C ALA A 36 -4.08 2.23 -7.99
N ASP A 37 -5.36 2.55 -8.07
CA ASP A 37 -6.43 1.70 -7.55
C ASP A 37 -6.46 0.34 -8.25
N ARG A 38 -6.32 0.33 -9.57
CA ARG A 38 -6.27 -0.91 -10.36
C ARG A 38 -5.03 -1.75 -10.02
N VAL A 39 -3.88 -1.11 -9.87
CA VAL A 39 -2.64 -1.78 -9.46
C VAL A 39 -2.82 -2.42 -8.08
N GLY A 40 -3.37 -1.68 -7.14
CA GLY A 40 -3.68 -2.21 -5.81
C GLY A 40 -4.62 -3.40 -5.84
N ALA A 41 -5.65 -3.35 -6.68
CA ALA A 41 -6.59 -4.46 -6.86
C ALA A 41 -5.91 -5.72 -7.42
N VAL A 42 -5.01 -5.57 -8.37
CA VAL A 42 -4.22 -6.68 -8.92
C VAL A 42 -3.32 -7.28 -7.83
N MET A 43 -2.63 -6.44 -7.07
CA MET A 43 -1.78 -6.90 -5.96
C MET A 43 -2.60 -7.67 -4.91
N LYS A 44 -3.76 -7.16 -4.56
CA LYS A 44 -4.66 -7.83 -3.61
C LYS A 44 -5.11 -9.19 -4.12
N ASN A 45 -5.44 -9.28 -5.40
CA ASN A 45 -5.82 -10.55 -6.02
C ASN A 45 -4.66 -11.55 -6.02
N MET A 46 -3.44 -11.10 -6.31
CA MET A 46 -2.24 -11.94 -6.25
C MET A 46 -1.99 -12.47 -4.83
N SER A 47 -2.32 -11.69 -3.82
CA SER A 47 -2.11 -12.06 -2.41
C SER A 47 -2.92 -13.26 -1.94
N ARG A 48 -3.88 -13.71 -2.73
CA ARG A 48 -4.65 -14.93 -2.46
C ARG A 48 -3.82 -16.19 -2.66
N GLU A 49 -2.82 -16.13 -3.51
CA GLU A 49 -1.99 -17.28 -3.89
C GLU A 49 -0.56 -17.20 -3.36
N MET A 50 -0.12 -16.01 -2.97
CA MET A 50 1.24 -15.79 -2.50
C MET A 50 1.29 -14.60 -1.52
N GLN A 51 2.41 -14.45 -0.83
CA GLN A 51 2.65 -13.26 -0.03
C GLN A 51 3.06 -12.10 -0.93
N VAL A 52 2.32 -11.01 -0.86
CA VAL A 52 2.62 -9.79 -1.60
C VAL A 52 3.01 -8.69 -0.63
N ILE A 53 4.18 -8.10 -0.82
CA ILE A 53 4.65 -6.96 -0.03
C ILE A 53 4.73 -5.76 -0.97
N GLY A 54 3.98 -4.70 -0.68
CA GLY A 54 4.00 -3.47 -1.45
C GLY A 54 4.62 -2.34 -0.64
N ILE A 55 5.56 -1.63 -1.24
CA ILE A 55 6.13 -0.40 -0.68
C ILE A 55 5.60 0.74 -1.53
N THR A 56 4.79 1.61 -0.94
CA THR A 56 4.05 2.64 -1.66
C THR A 56 3.84 3.88 -0.80
N HIS A 57 3.69 5.02 -1.45
CA HIS A 57 3.25 6.27 -0.84
C HIS A 57 1.82 6.65 -1.25
N LEU A 58 1.15 5.78 -2.03
CA LEU A 58 -0.20 6.04 -2.52
C LEU A 58 -1.26 5.36 -1.66
N PRO A 59 -2.24 6.11 -1.16
CA PRO A 59 -3.31 5.55 -0.33
C PRO A 59 -4.16 4.53 -1.05
N GLN A 60 -4.33 4.65 -2.37
CA GLN A 60 -5.08 3.69 -3.20
C GLN A 60 -4.49 2.29 -3.13
N ILE A 61 -3.18 2.17 -3.04
CA ILE A 61 -2.49 0.88 -2.92
C ILE A 61 -2.41 0.45 -1.46
N ALA A 62 -2.02 1.35 -0.57
CA ALA A 62 -1.87 1.05 0.86
C ALA A 62 -3.15 0.55 1.50
N SER A 63 -4.31 1.08 1.10
CA SER A 63 -5.61 0.67 1.64
C SER A 63 -6.02 -0.76 1.25
N LYS A 64 -5.43 -1.33 0.23
CA LYS A 64 -5.75 -2.68 -0.25
C LYS A 64 -5.09 -3.78 0.58
N GLY A 65 -4.01 -3.49 1.29
CA GLY A 65 -3.30 -4.48 2.09
C GLY A 65 -4.10 -4.97 3.29
N GLU A 66 -3.96 -6.23 3.65
CA GLU A 66 -4.55 -6.79 4.87
C GLU A 66 -3.80 -6.31 6.12
N ALA A 67 -2.48 -6.21 6.02
CA ALA A 67 -1.62 -5.65 7.06
C ALA A 67 -0.97 -4.36 6.55
N HIS A 68 -0.85 -3.39 7.43
CA HIS A 68 -0.26 -2.10 7.10
C HIS A 68 0.86 -1.80 8.09
N PHE A 69 2.05 -1.52 7.55
CA PHE A 69 3.23 -1.14 8.32
C PHE A 69 3.64 0.27 7.91
N ALA A 70 3.84 1.13 8.88
CA ALA A 70 4.35 2.48 8.63
C ALA A 70 5.84 2.52 8.95
N VAL A 71 6.62 3.09 8.04
CA VAL A 71 8.05 3.33 8.23
C VAL A 71 8.22 4.77 8.69
N CYS A 72 8.82 4.97 9.83
CA CYS A 72 9.04 6.30 10.38
C CYS A 72 10.45 6.44 10.94
N LYS A 73 10.93 7.68 10.95
CA LYS A 73 12.19 8.04 11.59
C LYS A 73 11.89 8.58 12.97
N LYS A 74 12.51 7.99 14.00
CA LYS A 74 12.40 8.46 15.37
C LYS A 74 13.76 8.90 15.88
N GLU A 75 13.78 10.05 16.52
CA GLU A 75 14.98 10.54 17.18
C GLU A 75 15.17 9.79 18.50
N ARG A 76 16.37 9.23 18.68
CA ARG A 76 16.79 8.59 19.93
C ARG A 76 18.10 9.21 20.39
N GLY A 77 17.99 10.20 21.29
CA GLY A 77 19.16 10.97 21.73
C GLY A 77 19.81 11.71 20.59
N ASN A 78 21.09 11.42 20.30
CA ASN A 78 21.84 12.07 19.21
C ASN A 78 21.78 11.30 17.88
N SER A 79 20.97 10.24 17.80
CA SER A 79 20.85 9.44 16.60
C SER A 79 19.41 9.40 16.10
N VAL A 80 19.26 9.12 14.78
CA VAL A 80 17.96 8.92 14.15
C VAL A 80 17.86 7.44 13.78
N ALA A 81 16.83 6.76 14.30
CA ALA A 81 16.55 5.38 13.96
C ALA A 81 15.34 5.29 13.06
N THR A 82 15.40 4.39 12.08
CA THR A 82 14.23 4.02 11.26
C THR A 82 13.50 2.89 11.96
N GLU A 83 12.23 3.07 12.22
CA GLU A 83 11.38 2.07 12.84
C GLU A 83 10.23 1.70 11.92
N ILE A 84 9.75 0.45 12.07
CA ILE A 84 8.60 -0.07 11.33
C ILE A 84 7.56 -0.48 12.35
N ASP A 85 6.40 0.16 12.28
CA ASP A 85 5.30 -0.10 13.20
C ASP A 85 4.12 -0.72 12.45
N ARG A 86 3.58 -1.81 12.97
CA ARG A 86 2.33 -2.37 12.47
C ARG A 86 1.17 -1.52 12.98
N LEU A 87 0.33 -1.06 12.08
CA LEU A 87 -0.80 -0.18 12.41
C LEU A 87 -2.04 -0.99 12.77
N SER A 88 -2.70 -0.61 13.85
CA SER A 88 -4.05 -1.09 14.21
C SER A 88 -5.11 -0.40 13.35
N GLY A 89 -6.38 -0.82 13.50
CA GLY A 89 -7.50 -0.30 12.72
C GLY A 89 -7.59 1.22 12.68
N GLU A 90 -7.61 1.88 13.83
CA GLU A 90 -7.72 3.35 13.91
C GLU A 90 -6.41 4.06 13.53
N GLU A 91 -5.29 3.51 13.89
CA GLU A 91 -3.99 4.03 13.45
C GLU A 91 -3.87 3.98 11.93
N ARG A 92 -4.39 2.93 11.33
CA ARG A 92 -4.42 2.76 9.88
C ARG A 92 -5.29 3.80 9.19
N VAL A 93 -6.45 4.10 9.75
CA VAL A 93 -7.33 5.18 9.27
C VAL A 93 -6.57 6.51 9.29
N GLY A 94 -5.89 6.82 10.38
CA GLY A 94 -5.09 8.03 10.51
C GLY A 94 -3.98 8.11 9.47
N GLU A 95 -3.27 7.02 9.22
CA GLU A 95 -2.19 7.00 8.23
C GLU A 95 -2.71 7.17 6.81
N ILE A 96 -3.78 6.49 6.42
CA ILE A 96 -4.40 6.68 5.10
C ILE A 96 -4.91 8.12 4.94
N ALA A 97 -5.51 8.69 5.98
CA ALA A 97 -5.95 10.09 5.95
C ALA A 97 -4.78 11.05 5.75
N ARG A 98 -3.66 10.81 6.42
CA ARG A 98 -2.43 11.59 6.25
C ARG A 98 -1.88 11.48 4.82
N MET A 99 -1.90 10.30 4.25
CA MET A 99 -1.49 10.08 2.85
C MET A 99 -2.39 10.85 1.87
N LEU A 100 -3.68 10.97 2.17
CA LEU A 100 -4.65 11.70 1.33
C LEU A 100 -4.49 13.22 1.44
N SER A 101 -4.24 13.75 2.63
CA SER A 101 -4.28 15.19 2.90
C SER A 101 -2.92 15.84 3.11
N GLY A 102 -1.87 15.07 3.26
CA GLY A 102 -0.52 15.59 3.55
C GLY A 102 -0.33 15.93 5.04
N ALA A 103 0.30 17.05 5.33
CA ALA A 103 0.73 17.41 6.68
C ALA A 103 -0.42 17.60 7.68
N GLU A 104 -1.54 18.15 7.21
CA GLU A 104 -2.71 18.38 8.06
C GLU A 104 -3.81 17.38 7.72
N VAL A 105 -4.21 16.58 8.72
CA VAL A 105 -5.27 15.61 8.55
C VAL A 105 -6.63 16.30 8.75
N THR A 106 -7.42 16.34 7.67
CA THR A 106 -8.76 16.94 7.69
C THR A 106 -9.82 15.89 8.04
N GLU A 107 -10.98 16.34 8.51
CA GLU A 107 -12.14 15.45 8.77
C GLU A 107 -12.57 14.73 7.48
N GLN A 108 -12.51 15.43 6.34
CA GLN A 108 -12.84 14.86 5.05
C GLN A 108 -11.89 13.75 4.67
N ALA A 109 -10.58 13.92 4.92
CA ALA A 109 -9.58 12.89 4.65
C ALA A 109 -9.82 11.64 5.53
N VAL A 110 -10.18 11.83 6.80
CA VAL A 110 -10.52 10.72 7.69
C VAL A 110 -11.75 9.98 7.19
N ALA A 111 -12.79 10.68 6.78
CA ALA A 111 -13.99 10.07 6.22
C ALA A 111 -13.67 9.26 4.95
N ASN A 112 -12.87 9.82 4.04
CA ASN A 112 -12.44 9.14 2.84
C ASN A 112 -11.59 7.90 3.15
N ALA A 113 -10.68 8.01 4.11
CA ALA A 113 -9.86 6.88 4.55
C ALA A 113 -10.72 5.72 5.06
N ARG A 114 -11.75 6.00 5.86
CA ARG A 114 -12.68 4.98 6.34
C ARG A 114 -13.43 4.29 5.20
N VAL A 115 -13.86 5.05 4.21
CA VAL A 115 -14.52 4.50 3.02
C VAL A 115 -13.56 3.58 2.25
N MET A 116 -12.34 4.02 2.00
CA MET A 116 -11.34 3.23 1.29
C MET A 116 -11.03 1.90 1.99
N LEU A 117 -10.92 1.93 3.32
CA LEU A 117 -10.62 0.73 4.11
C LEU A 117 -11.81 -0.22 4.22
N LYS A 118 -13.05 0.28 4.16
CA LYS A 118 -14.25 -0.56 4.17
C LYS A 118 -14.49 -1.29 2.86
N THR A 119 -14.17 -0.65 1.74
CA THR A 119 -14.44 -1.20 0.40
C THR A 119 -13.35 -2.16 -0.06
N ASN A 120 -12.29 -2.28 0.69
CA ASN A 120 -11.15 -3.15 0.36
C ASN A 120 -11.04 -4.36 1.35
#